data_8e8948ec3042092fb7900c59aa05c397
#
_entry.id   8e8948ec3042092fb7900c59aa05c397
#
_cell.length_a   1.000
_cell.length_b   1.000
_cell.length_c   1.000
_cell.angle_alpha   90.00
_cell.angle_beta   90.00
_cell.angle_gamma   90.00
#
_symmetry.space_group_name_H-M   'P 1'
#
loop_
_entity.id
_entity.type
_entity.pdbx_description
1 polymer ?
#
loop_
_entity_poly.entity_id
_entity_poly.type
_entity_poly.pdbx_seq_one_letter_code
_entity_poly.pdbx_strand_id
1 'polypeptide(L)'
;MRELGDIQKQDGQGFQFPGSFEITAMGKAGVDLKSRVPAILRALGLSVLEASVRERPSSQGKYVSVSVVFNCPSREKHEAAHAALRADPDIRYTL
;
A
#
# COMPACT_ATOMS: atom_id res chain seq x y z
N MET A 1 -11.45 -10.27 -24.71
CA MET A 1 -11.57 -10.93 -24.62
C MET A 1 -11.75 -11.13 -24.09
N ARG A 2 -11.57 -10.40 -24.32
CA ARG A 2 -11.67 -10.80 -24.00
C ARG A 2 -11.58 -10.76 -23.50
N GLU A 3 -11.20 -10.22 -23.64
CA GLU A 3 -11.21 -10.61 -23.38
C GLU A 3 -11.02 -10.67 -22.79
N LEU A 4 -10.93 -10.14 -22.99
CA LEU A 4 -10.84 -10.55 -22.59
C LEU A 4 -10.50 -10.65 -22.09
N GLY A 5 -10.29 -10.12 -22.14
CA GLY A 5 -9.86 -10.54 -21.92
C GLY A 5 -9.86 -10.47 -21.35
N ASP A 6 -9.71 -10.15 -21.55
CA ASP A 6 -9.73 -10.43 -21.16
C ASP A 6 -9.57 -10.65 -20.47
N ILE A 7 -9.56 -10.39 -20.40
CA ILE A 7 -9.33 -10.72 -19.86
C ILE A 7 -8.89 -11.12 -19.25
N GLN A 8 -8.74 -10.80 -19.29
CA GLN A 8 -8.17 -11.19 -18.82
C GLN A 8 -7.80 -11.27 -18.00
N LYS A 9 -7.84 -10.95 -17.93
CA LYS A 9 -7.39 -11.07 -17.22
C LYS A 9 -7.49 -11.59 -16.25
N GLN A 10 -7.43 -11.49 -16.09
CA GLN A 10 -7.27 -11.91 -15.34
C GLN A 10 -7.05 -12.41 -14.52
N ASP A 11 -6.75 -12.49 -14.51
CA ASP A 11 -6.21 -12.71 -13.76
C ASP A 11 -5.83 -12.59 -13.08
N GLY A 12 -5.58 -12.93 -13.02
CA GLY A 12 -5.22 -12.29 -12.27
C GLY A 12 -5.33 -11.13 -12.46
N GLN A 13 -5.69 -11.07 -12.82
CA GLN A 13 -5.77 -10.05 -13.14
C GLN A 13 -5.33 -8.93 -12.74
N GLY A 14 -5.14 -8.56 -12.53
CA GLY A 14 -4.84 -7.19 -12.20
C GLY A 14 -3.44 -6.90 -11.77
N PHE A 15 -2.67 -7.83 -11.31
CA PHE A 15 -1.34 -7.57 -10.81
C PHE A 15 -0.29 -8.00 -11.79
N GLN A 16 0.43 -7.02 -12.32
CA GLN A 16 1.56 -7.28 -13.22
C GLN A 16 2.84 -6.82 -12.54
N PHE A 17 3.77 -7.73 -12.33
CA PHE A 17 5.05 -7.44 -11.70
C PHE A 17 6.17 -7.53 -12.73
N PRO A 18 7.14 -6.60 -12.68
CA PRO A 18 7.18 -5.43 -11.80
C PRO A 18 6.16 -4.38 -12.21
N GLY A 19 5.76 -3.55 -11.26
CA GLY A 19 4.80 -2.50 -11.53
C GLY A 19 4.65 -1.53 -10.38
N SER A 20 3.85 -0.50 -10.60
CA SER A 20 3.54 0.50 -9.58
C SER A 20 2.19 0.16 -8.97
N PHE A 21 2.11 0.22 -7.67
CA PHE A 21 0.89 -0.10 -6.93
C PHE A 21 0.64 0.96 -5.87
N GLU A 22 -0.63 1.16 -5.56
CA GLU A 22 -1.00 1.98 -4.43
C GLU A 22 -1.34 1.07 -3.26
N ILE A 23 -0.88 1.43 -2.07
CA ILE A 23 -1.24 0.73 -0.84
C ILE A 23 -1.79 1.75 0.14
N THR A 24 -2.83 1.36 0.87
CA THR A 24 -3.44 2.20 1.88
C THR A 24 -3.34 1.49 3.23
N ALA A 25 -2.81 2.20 4.22
CA ALA A 25 -2.75 1.70 5.58
C ALA A 25 -3.64 2.57 6.45
N MET A 26 -4.53 1.92 7.21
CA MET A 26 -5.39 2.65 8.12
C MET A 26 -4.98 2.32 9.56
N GLY A 27 -4.81 3.34 10.37
CA GLY A 27 -4.38 3.14 11.73
C GLY A 27 -4.66 4.32 12.63
N LYS A 28 -4.01 4.30 13.77
CA LYS A 28 -4.23 5.26 14.85
C LYS A 28 -3.76 6.66 14.45
N ALA A 29 -4.59 7.66 14.74
CA ALA A 29 -4.19 9.05 14.53
C ALA A 29 -3.19 9.47 15.60
N GLY A 30 -2.36 10.47 15.27
CA GLY A 30 -1.45 11.06 16.25
C GLY A 30 -0.12 10.35 16.42
N VAL A 31 0.16 9.32 15.60
CA VAL A 31 1.43 8.58 15.67
C VAL A 31 2.26 8.73 14.40
N ASP A 32 1.92 9.72 13.58
CA ASP A 32 2.66 10.08 12.37
C ASP A 32 2.78 8.92 11.36
N LEU A 33 1.65 8.29 11.07
CA LEU A 33 1.65 7.20 10.08
C LEU A 33 2.06 7.71 8.70
N LYS A 34 1.81 8.98 8.40
CA LYS A 34 2.18 9.54 7.11
C LYS A 34 3.68 9.40 6.83
N SER A 35 4.51 9.53 7.85
CA SER A 35 5.96 9.30 7.73
C SER A 35 6.33 7.83 7.87
N ARG A 36 5.63 7.11 8.73
CA ARG A 36 5.98 5.73 9.05
C ARG A 36 5.68 4.76 7.92
N VAL A 37 4.55 4.94 7.23
CA VAL A 37 4.16 4.04 6.14
C VAL A 37 5.21 4.02 5.03
N PRO A 38 5.64 5.18 4.47
CA PRO A 38 6.71 5.13 3.46
C PRO A 38 8.02 4.56 4.00
N ALA A 39 8.35 4.84 5.27
CA ALA A 39 9.59 4.34 5.87
C ALA A 39 9.60 2.83 5.96
N ILE A 40 8.45 2.22 6.31
CA ILE A 40 8.33 0.77 6.38
C ILE A 40 8.56 0.15 5.00
N LEU A 41 7.97 0.76 3.97
CA LEU A 41 8.14 0.26 2.60
C LEU A 41 9.59 0.38 2.14
N ARG A 42 10.26 1.51 2.45
CA ARG A 42 11.67 1.69 2.09
C ARG A 42 12.56 0.68 2.79
N ALA A 43 12.21 0.32 4.03
CA ALA A 43 12.99 -0.67 4.78
C ALA A 43 12.95 -2.04 4.11
N LEU A 44 11.95 -2.31 3.28
CA LEU A 44 11.86 -3.53 2.49
C LEU A 44 12.59 -3.42 1.16
N GLY A 45 13.22 -2.28 0.90
CA GLY A 45 13.92 -2.06 -0.37
C GLY A 45 13.02 -1.59 -1.49
N LEU A 46 11.81 -1.12 -1.18
CA LEU A 46 10.86 -0.66 -2.18
C LEU A 46 11.02 0.83 -2.44
N SER A 47 10.91 1.22 -3.70
CA SER A 47 10.93 2.63 -4.10
C SER A 47 9.56 3.23 -3.89
N VAL A 48 9.49 4.32 -3.17
CA VAL A 48 8.25 5.01 -2.83
C VAL A 48 8.19 6.33 -3.58
N LEU A 49 7.04 6.62 -4.15
CA LEU A 49 6.80 7.88 -4.83
C LEU A 49 6.38 8.91 -3.78
N GLU A 50 7.32 9.77 -3.36
CA GLU A 50 7.07 10.71 -2.27
C GLU A 50 5.88 11.62 -2.52
N ALA A 51 5.73 12.10 -3.75
CA ALA A 51 4.65 13.01 -4.07
C ALA A 51 3.26 12.35 -4.01
N SER A 52 3.21 11.02 -3.94
CA SER A 52 1.95 10.30 -3.90
C SER A 52 1.42 10.11 -2.47
N VAL A 53 2.22 10.41 -1.46
CA VAL A 53 1.81 10.17 -0.07
C VAL A 53 0.65 11.09 0.30
N ARG A 54 -0.45 10.49 0.73
CA ARG A 54 -1.65 11.22 1.10
C ARG A 54 -2.18 10.69 2.41
N GLU A 55 -2.71 11.60 3.21
CA GLU A 55 -3.29 11.24 4.49
C GLU A 55 -4.73 11.77 4.55
N ARG A 56 -5.63 10.93 5.03
CA ARG A 56 -7.02 11.32 5.21
C ARG A 56 -7.47 10.94 6.61
N PRO A 57 -7.89 11.90 7.44
CA PRO A 57 -8.41 11.57 8.77
C PRO A 57 -9.81 10.99 8.67
N SER A 58 -10.17 10.17 9.66
CA SER A 58 -11.54 9.68 9.78
C SER A 58 -12.44 10.83 10.25
N SER A 59 -13.75 10.64 10.15
CA SER A 59 -14.71 11.68 10.47
C SER A 59 -14.60 12.19 11.91
N GLN A 60 -14.12 11.34 12.83
CA GLN A 60 -13.97 11.72 14.23
C GLN A 60 -12.52 11.95 14.64
N GLY A 61 -11.60 11.82 13.68
CA GLY A 61 -10.20 12.09 13.94
C GLY A 61 -9.46 11.03 14.75
N LYS A 62 -10.06 9.88 15.02
CA LYS A 62 -9.40 8.81 15.78
C LYS A 62 -8.46 7.98 14.95
N TYR A 63 -8.72 7.88 13.65
CA TYR A 63 -7.94 7.06 12.72
C TYR A 63 -7.55 7.89 11.52
N VAL A 64 -6.51 7.43 10.83
CA VAL A 64 -6.10 8.05 9.58
C VAL A 64 -5.86 6.95 8.56
N SER A 65 -6.05 7.30 7.28
CA SER A 65 -5.68 6.45 6.16
C SER A 65 -4.50 7.11 5.46
N VAL A 66 -3.43 6.37 5.24
CA VAL A 66 -2.27 6.85 4.51
C VAL A 66 -2.15 6.01 3.24
N SER A 67 -2.16 6.67 2.10
CA SER A 67 -2.02 6.01 0.81
C SER A 67 -0.72 6.45 0.16
N VAL A 68 -0.07 5.53 -0.51
CA VAL A 68 1.20 5.81 -1.17
C VAL A 68 1.37 4.87 -2.37
N VAL A 69 1.98 5.39 -3.43
CA VAL A 69 2.35 4.59 -4.61
C VAL A 69 3.79 4.17 -4.47
N PHE A 70 4.07 2.92 -4.77
CA PHE A 70 5.41 2.36 -4.71
C PHE A 70 5.64 1.42 -5.89
N ASN A 71 6.91 1.26 -6.26
CA ASN A 71 7.30 0.31 -7.28
C ASN A 71 7.54 -1.03 -6.62
N CYS A 72 6.94 -2.08 -7.19
CA CYS A 72 7.01 -3.40 -6.60
C CYS A 72 7.52 -4.40 -7.63
N PRO A 73 8.63 -5.11 -7.35
CA PRO A 73 9.24 -6.01 -8.32
C PRO A 73 8.58 -7.38 -8.42
N SER A 74 7.85 -7.81 -7.40
CA SER A 74 7.31 -9.17 -7.38
C SER A 74 6.11 -9.28 -6.46
N ARG A 75 5.33 -10.35 -6.64
CA ARG A 75 4.22 -10.66 -5.76
C ARG A 75 4.69 -10.86 -4.31
N GLU A 76 5.85 -11.48 -4.14
CA GLU A 76 6.41 -11.70 -2.80
C GLU A 76 6.65 -10.39 -2.08
N LYS A 77 7.20 -9.41 -2.78
CA LYS A 77 7.41 -8.08 -2.20
C LYS A 77 6.10 -7.37 -1.92
N HIS A 78 5.10 -7.58 -2.77
CA HIS A 78 3.79 -6.99 -2.57
C HIS A 78 3.17 -7.52 -1.27
N GLU A 79 3.23 -8.82 -1.07
CA GLU A 79 2.72 -9.44 0.15
C GLU A 79 3.53 -9.02 1.38
N ALA A 80 4.85 -8.93 1.20
CA ALA A 80 5.71 -8.47 2.29
C ALA A 80 5.40 -7.03 2.71
N ALA A 81 5.04 -6.18 1.75
CA ALA A 81 4.66 -4.80 2.05
C ALA A 81 3.43 -4.76 2.94
N HIS A 82 2.39 -5.51 2.58
CA HIS A 82 1.18 -5.58 3.42
C HIS A 82 1.49 -6.17 4.79
N ALA A 83 2.27 -7.23 4.83
CA ALA A 83 2.60 -7.89 6.10
C ALA A 83 3.41 -6.98 7.02
N ALA A 84 4.38 -6.25 6.46
CA ALA A 84 5.22 -5.35 7.24
C ALA A 84 4.39 -4.19 7.83
N LEU A 85 3.46 -3.66 7.04
CA LEU A 85 2.59 -2.60 7.55
C LEU A 85 1.68 -3.13 8.65
N ARG A 86 1.08 -4.30 8.45
CA ARG A 86 0.20 -4.88 9.46
C ARG A 86 0.93 -5.29 10.73
N ALA A 87 2.24 -5.49 10.66
CA ALA A 87 3.04 -5.79 11.84
C ALA A 87 3.21 -4.59 12.76
N ASP A 88 2.96 -3.38 12.26
CA ASP A 88 3.01 -2.17 13.09
C ASP A 88 1.77 -2.16 13.99
N PRO A 89 1.93 -2.07 15.32
CA PRO A 89 0.78 -2.16 16.23
C PRO A 89 -0.21 -1.01 16.09
N ASP A 90 0.20 0.10 15.49
CA ASP A 90 -0.70 1.24 15.29
C ASP A 90 -1.47 1.16 13.98
N ILE A 91 -1.16 0.20 13.12
CA ILE A 91 -1.86 0.00 11.86
C ILE A 91 -2.89 -1.10 12.04
N ARG A 92 -4.15 -0.81 11.70
CA ARG A 92 -5.26 -1.73 11.89
C ARG A 92 -5.43 -2.66 10.71
N TYR A 93 -5.35 -2.12 9.48
CA TYR A 93 -5.44 -2.94 8.29
C TYR A 93 -4.88 -2.19 7.08
N THR A 94 -4.67 -2.94 6.01
CA THR A 94 -4.15 -2.39 4.75
C THR A 94 -5.05 -2.83 3.59
N LEU A 95 -5.08 -2.00 2.57
CA LEU A 95 -5.81 -2.27 1.34
C LEU A 95 -4.90 -2.19 0.14
#